data_e0bd431e03553dbf30af16c4c8fb2e3f
#
_entry.id   e0bd431e03553dbf30af16c4c8fb2e3f
#
_cell.length_a   1.000
_cell.length_b   1.000
_cell.length_c   1.000
_cell.angle_alpha   90.00
_cell.angle_beta   90.00
_cell.angle_gamma   90.00
#
_symmetry.space_group_name_H-M   'P 1'
#
loop_
_entity.id
_entity.type
_entity.pdbx_description
1 polymer ?
#
loop_
_entity_poly.entity_id
_entity_poly.type
_entity_poly.pdbx_seq_one_letter_code
_entity_poly.pdbx_strand_id
1 'polypeptide(L)'
;MPFTTDMRQKVEQIRNYLFGGGYPNPMANAEQLSFLFFFNMMEGLDSDNKLLDSKYKSIFVGEWTAKNPNNADNSGKLDKEKFRWSAWAVGMTGEALVRFVREEVFPFYAEITAESANDFLRDARLVIDEPVVLKQVLTLVDELRLDTADSDT
;
A
#
# COMPACT_ATOMS: atom_id res chain seq x y z
N MET A 1 -9.18 -10.40 -13.91
CA MET A 1 -8.97 -11.84 -13.70
C MET A 1 -9.74 -12.30 -12.46
N PRO A 2 -10.51 -13.38 -12.56
CA PRO A 2 -11.22 -13.85 -11.36
C PRO A 2 -10.24 -14.41 -10.34
N PHE A 3 -10.57 -14.24 -9.09
CA PHE A 3 -9.77 -14.81 -8.01
C PHE A 3 -9.85 -16.33 -8.04
N THR A 4 -8.71 -16.98 -7.83
CA THR A 4 -8.68 -18.41 -7.61
C THR A 4 -9.32 -18.75 -6.26
N THR A 5 -9.63 -20.02 -6.03
CA THR A 5 -10.13 -20.48 -4.73
C THR A 5 -9.15 -20.14 -3.62
N ASP A 6 -7.84 -20.33 -3.86
CA ASP A 6 -6.80 -19.99 -2.86
C ASP A 6 -6.79 -18.52 -2.54
N MET A 7 -6.93 -17.66 -3.54
CA MET A 7 -6.95 -16.22 -3.33
C MET A 7 -8.16 -15.79 -2.50
N ARG A 8 -9.33 -16.40 -2.77
CA ARG A 8 -10.53 -16.12 -1.99
C ARG A 8 -10.36 -16.54 -0.53
N GLN A 9 -9.74 -17.69 -0.30
CA GLN A 9 -9.48 -18.18 1.05
C GLN A 9 -8.52 -17.25 1.78
N LYS A 10 -7.50 -16.75 1.10
CA LYS A 10 -6.55 -15.82 1.71
C LYS A 10 -7.18 -14.48 2.03
N VAL A 11 -8.03 -13.97 1.15
CA VAL A 11 -8.78 -12.73 1.41
C VAL A 11 -9.67 -12.92 2.64
N GLU A 12 -10.37 -14.04 2.73
CA GLU A 12 -11.17 -14.36 3.90
C GLU A 12 -10.33 -14.49 5.16
N GLN A 13 -9.15 -15.07 5.06
CA GLN A 13 -8.22 -15.16 6.19
C GLN A 13 -7.84 -13.77 6.69
N ILE A 14 -7.57 -12.83 5.78
CA ILE A 14 -7.23 -11.45 6.15
C ILE A 14 -8.42 -10.80 6.85
N ARG A 15 -9.62 -10.97 6.31
CA ARG A 15 -10.84 -10.39 6.88
C ARG A 15 -11.10 -10.95 8.28
N ASN A 16 -10.94 -12.26 8.45
CA ASN A 16 -11.11 -12.90 9.75
C ASN A 16 -10.06 -12.45 10.75
N TYR A 17 -8.82 -12.26 10.28
CA TYR A 17 -7.73 -11.75 11.11
C TYR A 17 -8.07 -10.34 11.62
N LEU A 18 -8.54 -9.47 10.74
CA LEU A 18 -8.94 -8.11 11.12
C LEU A 18 -10.08 -8.12 12.12
N PHE A 19 -11.08 -8.95 11.88
CA PHE A 19 -12.22 -9.06 12.79
C PHE A 19 -11.75 -9.46 14.20
N GLY A 20 -10.92 -10.49 14.28
CA GLY A 20 -10.37 -10.96 15.55
C GLY A 20 -9.37 -10.01 16.18
N GLY A 21 -8.76 -9.14 15.39
CA GLY A 21 -7.75 -8.18 15.83
C GLY A 21 -8.31 -6.86 16.33
N GLY A 22 -9.62 -6.71 16.42
CA GLY A 22 -10.24 -5.50 16.94
C GLY A 22 -10.86 -4.58 15.88
N TYR A 23 -10.99 -5.06 14.65
CA TYR A 23 -11.57 -4.29 13.55
C TYR A 23 -12.82 -5.01 13.04
N PRO A 24 -13.97 -4.88 13.74
CA PRO A 24 -15.14 -5.70 13.46
C PRO A 24 -16.03 -5.23 12.32
N ASN A 25 -15.76 -4.09 11.71
CA ASN A 25 -16.59 -3.53 10.64
C ASN A 25 -16.19 -4.10 9.28
N PRO A 26 -17.00 -5.00 8.68
CA PRO A 26 -16.61 -5.63 7.40
C PRO A 26 -16.46 -4.65 6.25
N MET A 27 -17.30 -3.62 6.20
CA MET A 27 -17.22 -2.64 5.10
C MET A 27 -15.96 -1.78 5.20
N ALA A 28 -15.63 -1.34 6.41
CA ALA A 28 -14.40 -0.59 6.65
C ALA A 28 -13.19 -1.43 6.32
N ASN A 29 -13.20 -2.71 6.69
CA ASN A 29 -12.10 -3.63 6.41
C ASN A 29 -11.94 -3.87 4.91
N ALA A 30 -13.05 -4.03 4.18
CA ALA A 30 -13.01 -4.21 2.73
C ALA A 30 -12.40 -2.97 2.04
N GLU A 31 -12.79 -1.78 2.51
CA GLU A 31 -12.24 -0.53 1.98
C GLU A 31 -10.74 -0.42 2.25
N GLN A 32 -10.31 -0.72 3.46
CA GLN A 32 -8.88 -0.69 3.83
C GLN A 32 -8.09 -1.65 2.95
N LEU A 33 -8.59 -2.86 2.75
CA LEU A 33 -7.93 -3.84 1.88
C LEU A 33 -7.84 -3.35 0.45
N SER A 34 -8.87 -2.67 -0.05
CA SER A 34 -8.84 -2.08 -1.41
C SER A 34 -7.68 -1.12 -1.56
N PHE A 35 -7.46 -0.26 -0.57
CA PHE A 35 -6.35 0.69 -0.60
C PHE A 35 -5.00 -0.04 -0.58
N LEU A 36 -4.86 -1.03 0.29
CA LEU A 36 -3.60 -1.76 0.42
C LEU A 36 -3.29 -2.57 -0.85
N PHE A 37 -4.28 -3.20 -1.45
CA PHE A 37 -4.09 -3.89 -2.73
C PHE A 37 -3.67 -2.91 -3.83
N PHE A 38 -4.27 -1.72 -3.84
CA PHE A 38 -3.90 -0.69 -4.79
C PHE A 38 -2.43 -0.31 -4.64
N PHE A 39 -1.99 -0.04 -3.40
CA PHE A 39 -0.59 0.32 -3.15
C PHE A 39 0.37 -0.81 -3.58
N ASN A 40 -0.03 -2.05 -3.32
CA ASN A 40 0.75 -3.21 -3.73
C ASN A 40 0.91 -3.28 -5.25
N MET A 41 -0.17 -3.01 -5.98
CA MET A 41 -0.18 -3.08 -7.44
C MET A 41 0.65 -1.99 -8.11
N MET A 42 0.74 -0.83 -7.49
CA MET A 42 1.34 0.36 -8.13
C MET A 42 2.82 0.17 -8.48
N GLU A 43 3.57 -0.56 -7.67
CA GLU A 43 4.98 -0.80 -7.96
C GLU A 43 5.15 -1.58 -9.26
N GLY A 44 4.34 -2.62 -9.44
CA GLY A 44 4.38 -3.43 -10.66
C GLY A 44 3.89 -2.67 -11.88
N LEU A 45 2.80 -1.90 -11.74
CA LEU A 45 2.27 -1.09 -12.83
C LEU A 45 3.28 -0.04 -13.29
N ASP A 46 3.98 0.59 -12.35
CA ASP A 46 5.00 1.58 -12.67
C ASP A 46 6.15 0.95 -13.44
N SER A 47 6.59 -0.24 -13.02
CA SER A 47 7.65 -0.98 -13.70
C SER A 47 7.23 -1.38 -15.12
N ASP A 48 5.98 -1.85 -15.27
CA ASP A 48 5.45 -2.24 -16.58
C ASP A 48 5.37 -1.05 -17.52
N ASN A 49 4.91 0.10 -17.02
CA ASN A 49 4.82 1.31 -17.83
C ASN A 49 6.20 1.77 -18.28
N LYS A 50 7.20 1.64 -17.43
CA LYS A 50 8.58 2.00 -17.77
C LYS A 50 9.15 1.08 -18.85
N LEU A 51 8.80 -0.20 -18.79
CA LEU A 51 9.22 -1.16 -19.82
C LEU A 51 8.57 -0.90 -21.18
N LEU A 52 7.30 -0.50 -21.17
CA LEU A 52 6.54 -0.25 -22.38
C LEU A 52 6.87 1.09 -23.04
N ASP A 53 7.30 2.07 -22.25
CA ASP A 53 7.60 3.41 -22.74
C ASP A 53 8.82 3.97 -22.00
N SER A 54 9.96 4.04 -22.68
CA SER A 54 11.20 4.52 -22.07
C SER A 54 11.11 5.99 -21.63
N LYS A 55 10.15 6.75 -22.17
CA LYS A 55 9.93 8.14 -21.79
C LYS A 55 9.02 8.29 -20.58
N TYR A 56 8.37 7.20 -20.17
CA TYR A 56 7.51 7.22 -19.00
C TYR A 56 8.31 7.61 -17.76
N LYS A 57 7.80 8.56 -16.99
CA LYS A 57 8.44 8.99 -15.75
C LYS A 57 7.86 8.19 -14.58
N SER A 58 8.72 7.42 -13.92
CA SER A 58 8.32 6.65 -12.75
C SER A 58 7.75 7.55 -11.66
N ILE A 59 6.70 7.11 -11.00
CA ILE A 59 6.11 7.82 -9.85
C ILE A 59 7.05 7.78 -8.64
N PHE A 60 8.06 6.90 -8.65
CA PHE A 60 8.99 6.73 -7.54
C PHE A 60 10.32 7.44 -7.73
N VAL A 61 10.38 8.37 -8.67
CA VAL A 61 11.58 9.18 -8.92
C VAL A 61 11.35 10.60 -8.41
N GLY A 62 12.31 11.12 -7.67
CA GLY A 62 12.27 12.48 -7.14
C GLY A 62 12.16 12.52 -5.64
N GLU A 63 11.85 13.71 -5.13
CA GLU A 63 11.75 13.95 -3.69
C GLU A 63 10.33 14.32 -3.29
N TRP A 64 9.95 13.87 -2.11
CA TRP A 64 8.67 14.15 -1.48
C TRP A 64 8.91 14.95 -0.22
N THR A 65 8.23 16.09 -0.08
CA THR A 65 8.28 16.84 1.17
C THR A 65 7.42 16.12 2.20
N ALA A 66 8.04 15.63 3.27
CA ALA A 66 7.32 14.88 4.28
C ALA A 66 6.19 15.72 4.89
N LYS A 67 5.01 15.13 5.02
CA LYS A 67 3.89 15.79 5.69
C LYS A 67 4.18 15.95 7.17
N ASN A 68 4.88 14.98 7.75
CA ASN A 68 5.40 15.07 9.11
C ASN A 68 6.94 15.01 9.04
N PRO A 69 7.64 16.09 9.41
CA PRO A 69 9.11 16.11 9.34
C PRO A 69 9.78 14.98 10.13
N ASN A 70 9.10 14.44 11.15
CA ASN A 70 9.64 13.33 11.93
C ASN A 70 9.76 12.04 11.14
N ASN A 71 9.11 11.94 9.98
CA ASN A 71 9.23 10.78 9.08
C ASN A 71 10.41 10.88 8.13
N ALA A 72 11.11 11.99 8.16
CA ALA A 72 12.23 12.28 7.26
C ALA A 72 13.50 12.60 8.07
N ASP A 73 14.61 12.75 7.37
CA ASP A 73 15.86 13.22 7.98
C ASP A 73 15.82 14.75 8.15
N ASN A 74 16.98 15.34 8.46
CA ASN A 74 17.08 16.78 8.72
C ASN A 74 16.66 17.66 7.54
N SER A 75 16.62 17.10 6.34
CA SER A 75 16.20 17.86 5.14
C SER A 75 14.67 18.03 5.07
N GLY A 76 13.92 17.23 5.80
CA GLY A 76 12.45 17.20 5.69
C GLY A 76 11.95 16.54 4.40
N LYS A 77 12.85 15.91 3.66
CA LYS A 77 12.55 15.30 2.37
C LYS A 77 12.69 13.78 2.43
N LEU A 78 11.87 13.10 1.65
CA LEU A 78 11.93 11.66 1.46
C LEU A 78 12.16 11.36 -0.01
N ASP A 79 13.04 10.41 -0.29
CA ASP A 79 13.18 9.88 -1.65
C ASP A 79 11.89 9.13 -1.98
N LYS A 80 11.32 9.39 -3.17
CA LYS A 80 10.09 8.73 -3.58
C LYS A 80 10.23 7.21 -3.69
N GLU A 81 11.45 6.69 -3.80
CA GLU A 81 11.71 5.25 -3.74
C GLU A 81 11.18 4.62 -2.45
N LYS A 82 11.10 5.38 -1.37
CA LYS A 82 10.59 4.89 -0.09
C LYS A 82 9.10 4.57 -0.11
N PHE A 83 8.39 5.00 -1.15
CA PHE A 83 6.95 4.75 -1.30
C PHE A 83 6.66 3.48 -2.08
N ARG A 84 7.68 2.78 -2.56
CA ARG A 84 7.49 1.46 -3.14
C ARG A 84 7.00 0.49 -2.08
N TRP A 85 6.08 -0.36 -2.45
CA TRP A 85 5.55 -1.37 -1.54
C TRP A 85 6.68 -2.17 -0.88
N SER A 86 7.69 -2.56 -1.66
CA SER A 86 8.82 -3.32 -1.15
C SER A 86 9.62 -2.56 -0.10
N ALA A 87 9.60 -1.23 -0.14
CA ALA A 87 10.36 -0.42 0.81
C ALA A 87 9.65 -0.29 2.15
N TRP A 88 8.36 0.06 2.17
CA TRP A 88 7.67 0.32 3.43
C TRP A 88 6.86 -0.88 3.93
N ALA A 89 6.13 -1.56 3.06
CA ALA A 89 5.28 -2.66 3.49
C ALA A 89 6.11 -3.87 3.92
N VAL A 90 7.20 -4.12 3.24
CA VAL A 90 8.11 -5.23 3.53
C VAL A 90 9.18 -4.80 4.54
N GLY A 91 9.74 -3.60 4.38
CA GLY A 91 10.93 -3.18 5.11
C GLY A 91 10.70 -2.52 6.46
N MET A 92 9.48 -2.03 6.74
CA MET A 92 9.22 -1.31 7.99
C MET A 92 8.35 -2.12 8.95
N THR A 93 8.45 -1.80 10.23
CA THR A 93 7.64 -2.43 11.30
C THR A 93 7.32 -1.40 12.37
N GLY A 94 6.43 -1.77 13.31
CA GLY A 94 6.15 -1.03 14.52
C GLY A 94 5.41 0.27 14.31
N GLU A 95 5.52 1.16 15.28
CA GLU A 95 4.86 2.46 15.25
C GLU A 95 5.34 3.32 14.08
N ALA A 96 6.62 3.18 13.70
CA ALA A 96 7.15 3.92 12.55
C ALA A 96 6.45 3.54 11.26
N LEU A 97 6.11 2.26 11.09
CA LEU A 97 5.35 1.80 9.93
C LEU A 97 3.95 2.43 9.91
N VAL A 98 3.22 2.36 11.03
CA VAL A 98 1.87 2.92 11.12
C VAL A 98 1.89 4.41 10.79
N ARG A 99 2.83 5.14 11.39
CA ARG A 99 2.96 6.58 11.17
C ARG A 99 3.28 6.90 9.72
N PHE A 100 4.19 6.15 9.12
CA PHE A 100 4.59 6.36 7.73
C PHE A 100 3.41 6.12 6.78
N VAL A 101 2.68 5.05 6.98
CA VAL A 101 1.52 4.73 6.13
C VAL A 101 0.45 5.81 6.27
N ARG A 102 0.12 6.17 7.50
CA ARG A 102 -0.93 7.14 7.77
C ARG A 102 -0.59 8.53 7.26
N GLU A 103 0.65 8.98 7.49
CA GLU A 103 1.03 10.36 7.27
C GLU A 103 1.69 10.62 5.92
N GLU A 104 2.29 9.59 5.31
CA GLU A 104 3.03 9.78 4.04
C GLU A 104 2.47 8.94 2.90
N VAL A 105 2.25 7.64 3.11
CA VAL A 105 1.82 6.74 2.01
C VAL A 105 0.45 7.11 1.47
N PHE A 106 -0.55 7.26 2.33
CA PHE A 106 -1.88 7.65 1.88
C PHE A 106 -1.88 9.00 1.16
N PRO A 107 -1.25 10.05 1.72
CA PRO A 107 -1.16 11.34 1.00
C PRO A 107 -0.40 11.25 -0.32
N PHE A 108 0.67 10.46 -0.38
CA PHE A 108 1.46 10.31 -1.60
C PHE A 108 0.61 9.75 -2.73
N TYR A 109 -0.07 8.64 -2.49
CA TYR A 109 -0.90 8.02 -3.53
C TYR A 109 -2.17 8.81 -3.83
N ALA A 110 -2.69 9.54 -2.83
CA ALA A 110 -3.81 10.44 -3.07
C ALA A 110 -3.44 11.53 -4.06
N GLU A 111 -2.25 12.09 -3.95
CA GLU A 111 -1.77 13.12 -4.85
C GLU A 111 -1.58 12.57 -6.27
N ILE A 112 -1.01 11.37 -6.39
CA ILE A 112 -0.80 10.74 -7.70
C ILE A 112 -2.12 10.45 -8.39
N THR A 113 -3.09 9.90 -7.66
CA THR A 113 -4.40 9.57 -8.26
C THR A 113 -5.20 10.82 -8.60
N ALA A 114 -5.04 11.89 -7.83
CA ALA A 114 -5.70 13.17 -8.13
C ALA A 114 -5.22 13.74 -9.46
N GLU A 115 -3.93 13.57 -9.80
CA GLU A 115 -3.37 14.03 -11.07
C GLU A 115 -4.03 13.34 -12.26
N SER A 116 -4.48 12.09 -12.09
CA SER A 116 -5.17 11.35 -13.16
C SER A 116 -6.69 11.48 -13.09
N ALA A 117 -7.20 12.47 -12.36
CA ALA A 117 -8.63 12.74 -12.17
C ALA A 117 -9.38 11.60 -11.48
N ASN A 118 -8.68 10.79 -10.69
CA ASN A 118 -9.27 9.70 -9.93
C ASN A 118 -9.25 10.05 -8.45
N ASP A 119 -10.43 10.23 -7.87
CA ASP A 119 -10.60 10.74 -6.51
C ASP A 119 -10.77 9.66 -5.44
N PHE A 120 -10.58 8.37 -5.77
CA PHE A 120 -10.95 7.33 -4.81
C PHE A 120 -10.12 7.36 -3.52
N LEU A 121 -8.94 7.98 -3.54
CA LEU A 121 -8.08 8.13 -2.35
C LEU A 121 -8.22 9.51 -1.67
N ARG A 122 -9.06 10.37 -2.18
CA ARG A 122 -9.14 11.77 -1.74
C ARG A 122 -9.33 11.91 -0.23
N ASP A 123 -10.25 11.15 0.34
CA ASP A 123 -10.57 11.21 1.77
C ASP A 123 -10.16 9.91 2.48
N ALA A 124 -9.31 9.11 1.84
CA ALA A 124 -8.90 7.82 2.39
C ALA A 124 -7.98 8.02 3.59
N ARG A 125 -8.17 7.19 4.61
CA ARG A 125 -7.37 7.22 5.84
C ARG A 125 -7.05 5.81 6.28
N LEU A 126 -5.91 5.66 6.94
CA LEU A 126 -5.57 4.40 7.58
C LEU A 126 -6.40 4.23 8.86
N VAL A 127 -7.15 3.13 8.92
CA VAL A 127 -7.92 2.76 10.11
C VAL A 127 -7.19 1.69 10.91
N ILE A 128 -6.42 0.83 10.25
CA ILE A 128 -5.67 -0.24 10.89
C ILE A 128 -4.41 0.36 11.54
N ASP A 129 -4.56 0.84 12.76
CA ASP A 129 -3.51 1.61 13.47
C ASP A 129 -2.75 0.79 14.51
N GLU A 130 -3.09 -0.48 14.71
CA GLU A 130 -2.35 -1.36 15.58
C GLU A 130 -1.15 -1.92 14.81
N PRO A 131 0.12 -1.65 15.24
CA PRO A 131 1.29 -2.00 14.43
C PRO A 131 1.39 -3.48 14.06
N VAL A 132 1.13 -4.36 15.02
CA VAL A 132 1.22 -5.80 14.77
C VAL A 132 0.18 -6.24 13.77
N VAL A 133 -1.05 -5.73 13.90
CA VAL A 133 -2.14 -6.07 12.99
C VAL A 133 -1.86 -5.54 11.59
N LEU A 134 -1.44 -4.29 11.49
CA LEU A 134 -1.10 -3.71 10.17
C LEU A 134 -0.01 -4.51 9.48
N LYS A 135 1.08 -4.82 10.20
CA LYS A 135 2.19 -5.58 9.60
C LYS A 135 1.75 -6.94 9.11
N GLN A 136 0.93 -7.64 9.88
CA GLN A 136 0.43 -8.95 9.48
C GLN A 136 -0.46 -8.86 8.24
N VAL A 137 -1.34 -7.86 8.18
CA VAL A 137 -2.19 -7.65 7.00
C VAL A 137 -1.35 -7.37 5.77
N LEU A 138 -0.34 -6.50 5.90
CA LEU A 138 0.56 -6.19 4.79
C LEU A 138 1.31 -7.44 4.31
N THR A 139 1.75 -8.28 5.23
CA THR A 139 2.42 -9.53 4.89
C THR A 139 1.50 -10.47 4.11
N LEU A 140 0.24 -10.58 4.56
CA LEU A 140 -0.74 -11.44 3.89
C LEU A 140 -1.10 -10.90 2.50
N VAL A 141 -1.20 -9.59 2.35
CA VAL A 141 -1.43 -8.96 1.04
C VAL A 141 -0.25 -9.23 0.11
N ASP A 142 0.97 -9.13 0.63
CA ASP A 142 2.18 -9.40 -0.15
C ASP A 142 2.22 -10.85 -0.64
N GLU A 143 1.81 -11.79 0.20
CA GLU A 143 1.72 -13.21 -0.18
C GLU A 143 0.73 -13.44 -1.32
N LEU A 144 -0.39 -12.73 -1.31
CA LEU A 144 -1.40 -12.81 -2.38
C LEU A 144 -0.81 -12.37 -3.71
N ARG A 145 -0.01 -11.32 -3.71
CA ARG A 145 0.66 -10.84 -4.92
C ARG A 145 1.59 -11.91 -5.50
N LEU A 146 2.37 -12.55 -4.63
CA LEU A 146 3.27 -13.61 -5.06
C LEU A 146 2.51 -14.80 -5.66
N ASP A 147 1.41 -15.20 -5.05
CA ASP A 147 0.56 -16.27 -5.55
C ASP A 147 -0.01 -15.93 -6.91
N THR A 148 -0.44 -14.68 -7.11
CA THR A 148 -0.96 -14.21 -8.39
C THR A 148 0.12 -14.27 -9.46
N ALA A 149 1.33 -13.83 -9.14
CA ALA A 149 2.47 -13.89 -10.06
C ALA A 149 2.80 -15.34 -10.43
N ASP A 150 2.79 -16.24 -9.46
CA ASP A 150 3.06 -17.65 -9.68
C ASP A 150 2.00 -18.31 -10.55
N SER A 151 0.74 -17.93 -10.37
CA SER A 151 -0.36 -18.51 -11.14
C SER A 151 -0.39 -18.01 -12.58
N ASP A 152 0.25 -16.89 -12.88
CA ASP A 152 0.34 -16.33 -14.23
C ASP A 152 1.47 -16.95 -15.05
N THR A 153 2.31 -17.73 -14.40
CA THR A 153 3.39 -18.45 -15.09
C THR A 153 3.01 -19.90 -15.31
#